data_25e906c206c7001f9c7f59815dd3b690
#
_entry.id   25e906c206c7001f9c7f59815dd3b690
#
_cell.length_a   1.000
_cell.length_b   1.000
_cell.length_c   1.000
_cell.angle_alpha   90.00
_cell.angle_beta   90.00
_cell.angle_gamma   90.00
#
_symmetry.space_group_name_H-M   'P 1'
#
loop_
_entity.id
_entity.type
_entity.pdbx_description
1 polymer ?
#
loop_
_entity_poly.entity_id
_entity_poly.type
_entity_poly.pdbx_seq_one_letter_code
_entity_poly.pdbx_strand_id
1 'polypeptide(L)'
;MDIWFEGLSLPVAELDRSIAFYVWLGFAVEIRTDRFGLLRYGTGSLGLLQLGDAAPAGRLRSFVQVEMGTDDLDALYADLVDRGIPVHVPPRDRGFERQLQLRDPDGFTIEFAEGVRGRNSTR
;
A
#
# COMPACT_ATOMS: atom_id res chain seq x y z
N MET A 1 -22.25 2.89 -21.90
CA MET A 1 -21.77 3.35 -20.55
C MET A 1 -20.66 2.46 -20.08
N ASP A 2 -19.53 3.06 -19.73
CA ASP A 2 -18.36 2.32 -19.21
C ASP A 2 -18.30 2.47 -17.70
N ILE A 3 -17.95 1.37 -17.00
CA ILE A 3 -17.79 1.36 -15.56
C ILE A 3 -16.44 0.68 -15.25
N TRP A 4 -15.67 1.26 -14.34
CA TRP A 4 -14.39 0.69 -13.93
C TRP A 4 -14.21 0.88 -12.43
N PHE A 5 -13.30 0.08 -11.85
CA PHE A 5 -12.98 0.15 -10.44
C PHE A 5 -11.79 1.10 -10.25
N GLU A 6 -11.97 2.16 -9.43
CA GLU A 6 -10.92 3.17 -9.20
C GLU A 6 -9.90 2.72 -8.15
N GLY A 7 -10.34 2.08 -7.10
CA GLY A 7 -9.51 1.69 -5.98
C GLY A 7 -10.22 1.88 -4.65
N LEU A 8 -9.47 1.91 -3.58
CA LEU A 8 -9.98 2.10 -2.22
C LEU A 8 -9.43 3.37 -1.62
N SER A 9 -10.15 3.91 -0.62
CA SER A 9 -9.65 4.99 0.22
C SER A 9 -9.45 4.49 1.65
N LEU A 10 -8.36 4.92 2.27
CA LEU A 10 -8.06 4.62 3.67
C LEU A 10 -8.28 5.86 4.53
N PRO A 11 -8.90 5.70 5.71
CA PRO A 11 -8.96 6.79 6.68
C PRO A 11 -7.58 6.95 7.34
N VAL A 12 -7.06 8.15 7.36
CA VAL A 12 -5.74 8.45 7.94
C VAL A 12 -5.84 9.54 8.99
N ALA A 13 -4.96 9.50 9.98
CA ALA A 13 -4.94 10.51 11.04
C ALA A 13 -4.32 11.81 10.54
N GLU A 14 -3.22 11.73 9.80
CA GLU A 14 -2.48 12.89 9.31
C GLU A 14 -2.10 12.66 7.84
N LEU A 15 -2.75 13.41 6.97
CA LEU A 15 -2.63 13.22 5.52
C LEU A 15 -1.20 13.39 5.02
N ASP A 16 -0.49 14.43 5.48
CA ASP A 16 0.89 14.68 5.04
C ASP A 16 1.82 13.52 5.35
N ARG A 17 1.69 12.98 6.56
CA ARG A 17 2.50 11.84 6.99
C ARG A 17 2.23 10.60 6.14
N SER A 18 0.96 10.33 5.89
CA SER A 18 0.57 9.15 5.09
C SER A 18 0.99 9.30 3.63
N ILE A 19 0.81 10.47 3.04
CA ILE A 19 1.26 10.73 1.67
C ILE A 19 2.78 10.54 1.58
N ALA A 20 3.54 11.10 2.53
CA ALA A 20 5.00 10.99 2.51
C ALA A 20 5.45 9.52 2.56
N PHE A 21 4.77 8.69 3.35
CA PHE A 21 5.08 7.27 3.43
C PHE A 21 4.85 6.55 2.10
N TYR A 22 3.68 6.76 1.49
CA TYR A 22 3.37 6.09 0.22
C TYR A 22 4.21 6.61 -0.94
N VAL A 23 4.54 7.89 -0.96
CA VAL A 23 5.48 8.44 -1.95
C VAL A 23 6.87 7.80 -1.77
N TRP A 24 7.28 7.58 -0.52
CA TRP A 24 8.54 6.89 -0.22
C TRP A 24 8.54 5.46 -0.79
N LEU A 25 7.39 4.77 -0.77
CA LEU A 25 7.24 3.45 -1.39
C LEU A 25 7.25 3.50 -2.92
N GLY A 26 6.99 4.65 -3.53
CA GLY A 26 6.97 4.80 -4.98
C GLY A 26 5.65 5.25 -5.58
N PHE A 27 4.65 5.55 -4.74
CA PHE A 27 3.39 6.11 -5.24
C PHE A 27 3.60 7.55 -5.72
N ALA A 28 2.82 7.95 -6.72
CA ALA A 28 2.78 9.32 -7.20
C ALA A 28 1.48 9.99 -6.73
N VAL A 29 1.58 11.26 -6.34
CA VAL A 29 0.41 12.05 -5.97
C VAL A 29 -0.27 12.53 -7.25
N GLU A 30 -1.53 12.16 -7.43
CA GLU A 30 -2.32 12.57 -8.58
C GLU A 30 -3.22 13.76 -8.25
N ILE A 31 -3.89 13.71 -7.08
CA ILE A 31 -4.74 14.79 -6.59
C ILE A 31 -4.45 15.00 -5.11
N ARG A 32 -4.40 16.25 -4.70
CA ARG A 32 -4.25 16.61 -3.29
C ARG A 32 -5.18 17.76 -2.95
N THR A 33 -6.02 17.57 -1.93
CA THR A 33 -6.84 18.63 -1.32
C THR A 33 -6.46 18.76 0.15
N ASP A 34 -7.13 19.63 0.88
CA ASP A 34 -6.85 19.82 2.31
C ASP A 34 -7.05 18.55 3.12
N ARG A 35 -7.96 17.67 2.70
CA ARG A 35 -8.35 16.49 3.47
C ARG A 35 -8.23 15.18 2.71
N PHE A 36 -7.86 15.22 1.43
CA PHE A 36 -7.84 14.03 0.58
C PHE A 36 -6.61 14.01 -0.31
N GLY A 37 -6.02 12.83 -0.47
CA GLY A 37 -4.98 12.56 -1.44
C GLY A 37 -5.37 11.38 -2.30
N LEU A 38 -5.24 11.51 -3.61
CA LEU A 38 -5.34 10.39 -4.53
C LEU A 38 -3.94 10.06 -5.03
N LEU A 39 -3.52 8.85 -4.73
CA LEU A 39 -2.20 8.36 -5.10
C LEU A 39 -2.33 7.28 -6.15
N ARG A 40 -1.32 7.15 -6.99
CA ARG A 40 -1.28 6.17 -8.06
C ARG A 40 0.01 5.39 -8.04
N TYR A 41 -0.10 4.08 -8.24
CA TYR A 41 1.05 3.21 -8.49
C TYR A 41 0.71 2.36 -9.71
N GLY A 42 1.38 2.63 -10.84
CA GLY A 42 1.00 2.01 -12.11
C GLY A 42 -0.45 2.36 -12.47
N THR A 43 -1.29 1.35 -12.65
CA THR A 43 -2.71 1.51 -12.95
C THR A 43 -3.59 1.52 -11.72
N GLY A 44 -3.02 1.26 -10.53
CA GLY A 44 -3.77 1.22 -9.28
C GLY A 44 -3.89 2.58 -8.62
N SER A 45 -5.02 2.83 -7.97
CA SER A 45 -5.28 4.06 -7.24
C SER A 45 -5.51 3.77 -5.76
N LEU A 46 -5.02 4.66 -4.92
CA LEU A 46 -5.21 4.61 -3.48
C LEU A 46 -5.60 6.00 -2.99
N GLY A 47 -6.77 6.11 -2.39
CA GLY A 47 -7.21 7.34 -1.75
C GLY A 47 -6.81 7.36 -0.27
N LEU A 48 -6.44 8.53 0.22
CA LEU A 48 -6.17 8.77 1.64
C LEU A 48 -7.08 9.90 2.10
N LEU A 49 -7.95 9.63 3.07
CA LEU A 49 -8.90 10.61 3.59
C LEU A 49 -8.55 10.96 5.03
N GLN A 50 -8.27 12.23 5.28
CA GLN A 50 -7.92 12.68 6.63
C GLN A 50 -9.15 12.75 7.50
N LEU A 51 -9.17 11.94 8.54
CA LEU A 51 -10.23 11.91 9.55
C LEU A 51 -9.73 12.37 10.93
N GLY A 52 -8.44 12.58 11.09
CA GLY A 52 -7.85 12.96 12.36
C GLY A 52 -8.19 11.96 13.46
N ASP A 53 -8.72 12.47 14.58
CA ASP A 53 -9.06 11.62 15.72
C ASP A 53 -10.20 10.66 15.43
N ALA A 54 -10.95 10.86 14.35
CA ALA A 54 -12.01 9.95 13.93
C ALA A 54 -11.48 8.76 13.13
N ALA A 55 -10.17 8.71 12.82
CA ALA A 55 -9.59 7.58 12.11
C ALA A 55 -9.75 6.30 12.93
N PRO A 56 -10.08 5.16 12.30
CA PRO A 56 -10.22 3.89 13.01
C PRO A 56 -8.96 3.52 13.77
N ALA A 57 -9.12 3.03 14.99
CA ALA A 57 -8.01 2.60 15.83
C ALA A 57 -7.85 1.08 15.86
N GLY A 58 -6.62 0.61 16.06
CA GLY A 58 -6.33 -0.76 16.46
C GLY A 58 -6.70 -1.84 15.46
N ARG A 59 -7.55 -2.77 15.86
CA ARG A 59 -7.79 -4.02 15.15
C ARG A 59 -8.34 -3.87 13.74
N LEU A 60 -9.21 -2.87 13.50
CA LEU A 60 -9.80 -2.68 12.17
C LEU A 60 -8.74 -2.43 11.10
N ARG A 61 -7.67 -1.72 11.45
CA ARG A 61 -6.59 -1.41 10.50
C ARG A 61 -5.84 -2.65 10.06
N SER A 62 -5.70 -3.64 10.93
CA SER A 62 -4.98 -4.86 10.60
C SER A 62 -5.75 -5.79 9.66
N PHE A 63 -7.06 -5.58 9.50
CA PHE A 63 -7.88 -6.37 8.58
C PHE A 63 -7.95 -5.75 7.17
N VAL A 64 -7.54 -4.50 7.01
CA VAL A 64 -7.52 -3.84 5.71
C VAL A 64 -6.11 -3.91 5.16
N GLN A 65 -5.96 -4.48 3.98
CA GLN A 65 -4.66 -4.67 3.34
C GLN A 65 -4.59 -3.90 2.03
N VAL A 66 -3.48 -3.23 1.82
CA VAL A 66 -3.10 -2.69 0.51
C VAL A 66 -2.33 -3.80 -0.19
N GLU A 67 -2.91 -4.33 -1.26
CA GLU A 67 -2.36 -5.47 -1.99
C GLU A 67 -1.44 -4.98 -3.10
N MET A 68 -0.17 -5.36 -3.02
CA MET A 68 0.86 -5.03 -4.01
C MET A 68 1.46 -6.32 -4.56
N GLY A 69 2.00 -6.25 -5.77
CA GLY A 69 2.68 -7.38 -6.38
C GLY A 69 4.12 -7.03 -6.74
N THR A 70 4.96 -8.04 -6.81
CA THR A 70 6.31 -7.94 -7.33
C THR A 70 6.68 -9.24 -8.04
N ASP A 71 7.56 -9.17 -9.02
CA ASP A 71 8.08 -10.38 -9.67
C ASP A 71 9.35 -10.90 -8.99
N ASP A 72 9.90 -10.16 -8.03
CA ASP A 72 11.11 -10.56 -7.31
C ASP A 72 11.05 -10.06 -5.86
N LEU A 73 10.52 -10.89 -4.98
CA LEU A 73 10.31 -10.54 -3.59
C LEU A 73 11.62 -10.35 -2.83
N ASP A 74 12.63 -11.15 -3.13
CA ASP A 74 13.92 -11.05 -2.44
C ASP A 74 14.64 -9.75 -2.81
N ALA A 75 14.59 -9.35 -4.09
CA ALA A 75 15.15 -8.07 -4.53
C ALA A 75 14.40 -6.90 -3.91
N LEU A 76 13.07 -6.97 -3.82
CA LEU A 76 12.27 -5.95 -3.15
C LEU A 76 12.66 -5.84 -1.67
N TYR A 77 12.79 -6.96 -0.98
CA TYR A 77 13.16 -6.96 0.42
C TYR A 77 14.52 -6.31 0.63
N ALA A 78 15.50 -6.66 -0.18
CA ALA A 78 16.83 -6.06 -0.11
C ALA A 78 16.77 -4.54 -0.33
N ASP A 79 15.98 -4.08 -1.31
CA ASP A 79 15.80 -2.66 -1.57
C ASP A 79 15.14 -1.93 -0.39
N LEU A 80 14.10 -2.50 0.18
CA LEU A 80 13.42 -1.91 1.34
C LEU A 80 14.36 -1.75 2.52
N VAL A 81 15.13 -2.79 2.83
CA VAL A 81 16.11 -2.76 3.92
C VAL A 81 17.18 -1.71 3.65
N ASP A 82 17.70 -1.66 2.42
CA ASP A 82 18.74 -0.71 2.02
C ASP A 82 18.26 0.74 2.13
N ARG A 83 16.99 0.98 1.83
CA ARG A 83 16.37 2.31 1.92
C ARG A 83 15.90 2.66 3.33
N GLY A 84 16.06 1.75 4.30
CA GLY A 84 15.64 1.97 5.67
C GLY A 84 14.14 1.93 5.90
N ILE A 85 13.38 1.31 4.99
CA ILE A 85 11.93 1.15 5.15
C ILE A 85 11.67 -0.03 6.07
N PRO A 86 10.99 0.15 7.23
CA PRO A 86 10.75 -0.95 8.16
C PRO A 86 9.87 -2.02 7.54
N VAL A 87 10.32 -3.27 7.65
CA VAL A 87 9.56 -4.45 7.20
C VAL A 87 8.94 -5.11 8.43
N HIS A 88 7.60 -5.24 8.43
CA HIS A 88 6.87 -5.83 9.54
C HIS A 88 6.98 -7.36 9.55
N VAL A 89 6.81 -7.98 8.40
CA VAL A 89 6.99 -9.42 8.22
C VAL A 89 7.92 -9.63 7.03
N PRO A 90 9.11 -10.23 7.24
CA PRO A 90 10.04 -10.50 6.14
C PRO A 90 9.48 -11.55 5.18
N PRO A 91 10.10 -11.73 4.01
CA PRO A 91 9.63 -12.71 3.02
C PRO A 91 9.41 -14.08 3.65
N ARG A 92 8.26 -14.65 3.42
CA ARG A 92 7.91 -15.99 3.90
C ARG A 92 7.03 -16.71 2.90
N ASP A 93 7.12 -18.02 2.91
CA ASP A 93 6.27 -18.89 2.11
C ASP A 93 4.95 -19.12 2.85
N ARG A 94 3.82 -18.84 2.19
CA ARG A 94 2.49 -19.03 2.73
C ARG A 94 1.81 -20.26 2.15
N GLY A 95 2.52 -21.09 1.37
CA GLY A 95 1.98 -22.28 0.72
C GLY A 95 1.49 -21.99 -0.70
N PHE A 96 0.65 -20.98 -0.86
CA PHE A 96 0.13 -20.58 -2.17
C PHE A 96 0.94 -19.46 -2.82
N GLU A 97 1.67 -18.67 -2.03
CA GLU A 97 2.56 -17.63 -2.54
C GLU A 97 3.55 -17.18 -1.46
N ARG A 98 4.63 -16.51 -1.90
CA ARG A 98 5.57 -15.85 -1.01
C ARG A 98 5.15 -14.40 -0.84
N GLN A 99 5.25 -13.89 0.40
CA GLN A 99 4.79 -12.55 0.77
C GLN A 99 5.74 -11.89 1.76
N LEU A 100 5.74 -10.56 1.76
CA LEU A 100 6.25 -9.77 2.86
C LEU A 100 5.21 -8.71 3.21
N GLN A 101 5.31 -8.14 4.41
CA GLN A 101 4.35 -7.14 4.86
C GLN A 101 5.06 -5.93 5.46
N LEU A 102 4.51 -4.76 5.15
CA LEU A 102 4.85 -3.49 5.79
C LEU A 102 3.64 -3.00 6.59
N ARG A 103 3.87 -2.01 7.43
CA ARG A 103 2.80 -1.24 8.09
C ARG A 103 2.94 0.22 7.70
N ASP A 104 1.83 0.85 7.34
CA ASP A 104 1.83 2.28 7.10
C ASP A 104 1.77 3.06 8.43
N PRO A 105 1.86 4.42 8.42
CA PRO A 105 1.87 5.20 9.64
C PRO A 105 0.62 5.04 10.52
N ASP A 106 -0.52 4.64 9.94
CA ASP A 106 -1.75 4.40 10.68
C ASP A 106 -1.94 2.94 11.09
N GLY A 107 -1.03 2.05 10.69
CA GLY A 107 -1.08 0.64 11.03
C GLY A 107 -1.78 -0.23 10.00
N PHE A 108 -2.14 0.29 8.83
CA PHE A 108 -2.65 -0.52 7.74
C PHE A 108 -1.54 -1.41 7.18
N THR A 109 -1.89 -2.65 6.87
CA THR A 109 -0.95 -3.60 6.30
C THR A 109 -0.80 -3.35 4.80
N ILE A 110 0.46 -3.28 4.35
CA ILE A 110 0.78 -3.32 2.93
C ILE A 110 1.44 -4.67 2.67
N GLU A 111 0.81 -5.48 1.83
CA GLU A 111 1.30 -6.81 1.52
C GLU A 111 1.85 -6.85 0.12
N PHE A 112 3.08 -7.33 -0.03
CA PHE A 112 3.67 -7.61 -1.33
C PHE A 112 3.70 -9.11 -1.56
N ALA A 113 3.04 -9.56 -2.62
CA ALA A 113 3.03 -10.95 -3.03
C ALA A 113 3.88 -11.13 -4.28
N GLU A 114 4.65 -12.23 -4.32
CA GLU A 114 5.44 -12.56 -5.48
C GLU A 114 4.57 -13.22 -6.54
N GLY A 115 4.63 -12.68 -7.76
CA GLY A 115 3.87 -13.19 -8.88
C GLY A 115 4.62 -13.07 -10.18
N VAL A 116 4.02 -13.59 -11.24
CA VAL A 116 4.58 -13.49 -12.58
C VAL A 116 4.08 -12.21 -13.23
N ARG A 117 5.00 -11.36 -13.68
CA ARG A 117 4.64 -10.12 -14.37
C ARG A 117 3.78 -10.45 -15.60
N GLY A 118 2.73 -9.66 -15.79
CA GLY A 118 1.77 -9.86 -16.88
C GLY A 118 0.56 -10.69 -16.48
N ARG A 119 0.72 -11.66 -15.60
CA ARG A 119 -0.42 -12.48 -15.13
C ARG A 119 -1.44 -11.64 -14.38
N ASN A 120 -1.00 -10.73 -13.53
CA ASN A 120 -1.87 -9.86 -12.77
C ASN A 120 -2.39 -8.68 -13.58
N SER A 121 -1.67 -8.24 -14.60
CA SER A 121 -2.06 -7.12 -15.45
C SER A 121 -3.14 -7.47 -16.47
N THR A 122 -3.44 -8.75 -16.66
CA THR A 122 -4.46 -9.22 -17.62
C THR A 122 -5.83 -9.43 -17.00
N ARG A 123 -5.98 -9.14 -15.74
CA ARG A 123 -7.25 -9.32 -15.03
C ARG A 123 -8.22 -8.18 -15.27
#